data_55db2707fd6251862fb5f0de865845f1
#
_entry.id   55db2707fd6251862fb5f0de865845f1
#
_cell.length_a   1.000
_cell.length_b   1.000
_cell.length_c   1.000
_cell.angle_alpha   90.00
_cell.angle_beta   90.00
_cell.angle_gamma   90.00
#
_symmetry.space_group_name_H-M   'P 1'
#
loop_
_entity.id
_entity.type
_entity.pdbx_description
1 polymer ?
#
loop_
_entity_poly.entity_id
_entity_poly.type
_entity_poly.pdbx_seq_one_letter_code
_entity_poly.pdbx_strand_id
1 'polypeptide(L)'
;MSNISDITIIGSGAIGLLTAREFVKAGYTVSLIDKSLSGKESSWAGGGILLPLYPWRQPKAISALVIESNKNYSALSNDLFKATQIDPEWYDCGLLICKNPDIELATAWCDQHEIPYKSADSSLFNGLNTQLDNPLWLPNIAQARNPRLLKSLKAYLLSAGVTFIENCAVLDATINNGQINTLITDKGNIDVNQLIICTGAWTAELSKKLLPNDPHSPDISPVKGQMLLFDAKPETLLHMVLDNDHYLIPRRDGKILAGSSVEHTEFDKSTSNESKDKLTCFATELFPALKNSPITHHWAGLRPGTKQGIPYIDKHPEIKNLSI
;
A
#
# COMPACT_ATOMS: atom_id res chain seq x y z
N MET A 1 8.97 9.71 34.88
CA MET A 1 9.31 10.35 33.57
C MET A 1 9.11 9.30 32.52
N SER A 2 8.18 9.50 31.58
CA SER A 2 8.06 8.60 30.44
C SER A 2 9.34 8.74 29.60
N ASN A 3 10.06 7.65 29.36
CA ASN A 3 11.22 7.68 28.46
C ASN A 3 10.74 8.14 27.08
N ILE A 4 11.29 9.25 26.59
CA ILE A 4 11.05 9.73 25.22
C ILE A 4 11.68 8.72 24.27
N SER A 5 10.90 8.22 23.30
CA SER A 5 11.42 7.32 22.27
C SER A 5 12.46 8.02 21.39
N ASP A 6 13.44 7.26 20.91
CA ASP A 6 14.44 7.78 19.96
C ASP A 6 13.77 8.25 18.67
N ILE A 7 12.78 7.49 18.20
CA ILE A 7 12.04 7.75 16.96
C ILE A 7 10.54 7.80 17.26
N THR A 8 9.90 8.87 16.86
CA THR A 8 8.44 9.01 16.83
C THR A 8 7.95 9.03 15.40
N ILE A 9 7.01 8.17 15.07
CA ILE A 9 6.43 8.08 13.71
C ILE A 9 4.95 8.44 13.79
N ILE A 10 4.50 9.40 12.98
CA ILE A 10 3.08 9.72 12.83
C ILE A 10 2.55 8.97 11.61
N GLY A 11 1.55 8.15 11.82
CA GLY A 11 0.94 7.27 10.82
C GLY A 11 1.43 5.83 10.91
N SER A 12 0.52 4.92 11.24
CA SER A 12 0.76 3.49 11.38
C SER A 12 0.15 2.67 10.23
N GLY A 13 0.24 3.20 8.99
CA GLY A 13 0.03 2.47 7.76
C GLY A 13 1.22 1.55 7.43
N ALA A 14 1.23 0.94 6.24
CA ALA A 14 2.32 0.02 5.84
C ALA A 14 3.70 0.69 5.94
N ILE A 15 3.82 1.92 5.46
CA ILE A 15 5.11 2.65 5.49
C ILE A 15 5.55 2.89 6.93
N GLY A 16 4.69 3.45 7.79
CA GLY A 16 5.06 3.71 9.19
C GLY A 16 5.40 2.43 9.97
N LEU A 17 4.66 1.34 9.76
CA LEU A 17 4.95 0.05 10.40
C LEU A 17 6.27 -0.56 9.92
N LEU A 18 6.56 -0.50 8.62
CA LEU A 18 7.83 -1.00 8.06
C LEU A 18 9.00 -0.13 8.49
N THR A 19 8.86 1.19 8.49
CA THR A 19 9.86 2.13 9.01
C THR A 19 10.16 1.84 10.48
N ALA A 20 9.12 1.67 11.31
CA ALA A 20 9.29 1.28 12.72
C ALA A 20 10.07 -0.03 12.87
N ARG A 21 9.77 -1.02 12.02
CA ARG A 21 10.49 -2.31 12.02
C ARG A 21 11.99 -2.14 11.77
N GLU A 22 12.36 -1.34 10.79
CA GLU A 22 13.77 -1.14 10.48
C GLU A 22 14.52 -0.37 11.59
N PHE A 23 13.89 0.62 12.23
CA PHE A 23 14.48 1.28 13.39
C PHE A 23 14.61 0.36 14.61
N VAL A 24 13.62 -0.45 14.90
CA VAL A 24 13.69 -1.47 15.95
C VAL A 24 14.83 -2.47 15.69
N LYS A 25 14.98 -2.95 14.44
CA LYS A 25 16.10 -3.83 14.06
C LYS A 25 17.46 -3.14 14.22
N ALA A 26 17.52 -1.83 14.06
CA ALA A 26 18.71 -1.02 14.28
C ALA A 26 18.95 -0.68 15.77
N GLY A 27 18.08 -1.12 16.68
CA GLY A 27 18.24 -0.95 18.14
C GLY A 27 17.64 0.32 18.72
N TYR A 28 16.84 1.08 17.95
CA TYR A 28 16.17 2.29 18.44
C TYR A 28 14.84 1.96 19.12
N THR A 29 14.52 2.76 20.12
CA THR A 29 13.17 2.79 20.71
C THR A 29 12.22 3.59 19.81
N VAL A 30 11.02 3.05 19.58
CA VAL A 30 10.06 3.63 18.62
C VAL A 30 8.68 3.81 19.24
N SER A 31 8.06 4.96 18.95
CA SER A 31 6.64 5.22 19.19
C SER A 31 5.92 5.47 17.87
N LEU A 32 4.73 4.90 17.71
CA LEU A 32 3.82 5.11 16.59
C LEU A 32 2.55 5.83 17.06
N ILE A 33 2.25 6.96 16.45
CA ILE A 33 1.05 7.76 16.71
C ILE A 33 0.12 7.64 15.50
N ASP A 34 -1.15 7.36 15.72
CA ASP A 34 -2.15 7.36 14.65
C ASP A 34 -3.47 7.98 15.14
N LYS A 35 -4.10 8.79 14.28
CA LYS A 35 -5.40 9.39 14.55
C LYS A 35 -6.54 8.37 14.66
N SER A 36 -6.31 7.16 14.17
CA SER A 36 -7.25 6.03 14.20
C SER A 36 -6.56 4.75 14.68
N LEU A 37 -7.13 3.61 14.37
CA LEU A 37 -6.48 2.31 14.58
C LEU A 37 -5.44 2.05 13.49
N SER A 38 -4.33 1.43 13.88
CA SER A 38 -3.23 1.10 12.98
C SER A 38 -3.68 0.30 11.76
N GLY A 39 -3.20 0.71 10.60
CA GLY A 39 -3.38 -0.01 9.34
C GLY A 39 -4.81 0.01 8.80
N LYS A 40 -5.66 0.99 9.12
CA LYS A 40 -7.08 1.02 8.71
C LYS A 40 -7.37 1.92 7.49
N GLU A 41 -6.35 2.55 6.92
CA GLU A 41 -6.50 3.44 5.78
C GLU A 41 -6.07 2.78 4.46
N SER A 42 -5.44 3.52 3.53
CA SER A 42 -5.11 3.02 2.18
C SER A 42 -4.29 1.73 2.17
N SER A 43 -3.44 1.51 3.16
CA SER A 43 -2.65 0.28 3.28
C SER A 43 -3.53 -0.96 3.45
N TRP A 44 -4.62 -0.87 4.21
CA TRP A 44 -5.60 -1.93 4.37
C TRP A 44 -6.44 -2.13 3.10
N ALA A 45 -6.82 -1.02 2.46
CA ALA A 45 -7.72 -1.01 1.32
C ALA A 45 -7.10 -1.53 0.02
N GLY A 46 -5.78 -1.52 -0.09
CA GLY A 46 -5.06 -1.89 -1.31
C GLY A 46 -5.17 -3.36 -1.70
N GLY A 47 -5.04 -3.65 -2.99
CA GLY A 47 -5.13 -5.00 -3.55
C GLY A 47 -3.96 -5.93 -3.19
N GLY A 48 -2.78 -5.38 -2.97
CA GLY A 48 -1.62 -6.15 -2.55
C GLY A 48 -0.81 -6.80 -3.67
N ILE A 49 -0.99 -6.40 -4.92
CA ILE A 49 -0.07 -6.74 -6.01
C ILE A 49 1.28 -6.09 -5.69
N LEU A 50 2.36 -6.87 -5.70
CA LEU A 50 3.71 -6.39 -5.40
C LEU A 50 4.44 -5.89 -6.65
N LEU A 51 3.70 -5.22 -7.50
CA LEU A 51 4.16 -4.54 -8.71
C LEU A 51 3.21 -3.38 -8.99
N PRO A 52 3.70 -2.18 -9.36
CA PRO A 52 2.81 -1.16 -9.91
C PRO A 52 2.23 -1.63 -11.25
N LEU A 53 1.03 -1.18 -11.57
CA LEU A 53 0.44 -1.47 -12.86
C LEU A 53 1.32 -0.83 -13.95
N TYR A 54 1.71 -1.63 -14.94
CA TYR A 54 2.58 -1.19 -16.05
C TYR A 54 3.84 -0.44 -15.57
N PRO A 55 4.79 -1.08 -14.86
CA PRO A 55 5.94 -0.41 -14.24
C PRO A 55 6.83 0.33 -15.24
N TRP A 56 6.85 -0.07 -16.50
CA TRP A 56 7.54 0.62 -17.60
C TRP A 56 6.93 1.97 -17.98
N ARG A 57 5.70 2.25 -17.57
CA ARG A 57 5.03 3.57 -17.70
C ARG A 57 5.32 4.48 -16.52
N GLN A 58 5.92 3.97 -15.46
CA GLN A 58 6.17 4.70 -14.22
C GLN A 58 7.53 5.43 -14.25
N PRO A 59 7.71 6.48 -13.45
CA PRO A 59 9.03 7.11 -13.27
C PRO A 59 10.10 6.09 -12.83
N LYS A 60 11.34 6.25 -13.31
CA LYS A 60 12.46 5.34 -12.97
C LYS A 60 12.69 5.16 -11.47
N ALA A 61 12.43 6.20 -10.67
CA ALA A 61 12.52 6.14 -9.21
C ALA A 61 11.58 5.07 -8.62
N ILE A 62 10.40 4.88 -9.20
CA ILE A 62 9.45 3.82 -8.81
C ILE A 62 10.02 2.44 -9.11
N SER A 63 10.60 2.24 -10.29
CA SER A 63 11.25 0.95 -10.63
C SER A 63 12.34 0.59 -9.62
N ALA A 64 13.20 1.55 -9.24
CA ALA A 64 14.25 1.31 -8.25
C ALA A 64 13.70 0.84 -6.89
N LEU A 65 12.66 1.50 -6.38
CA LEU A 65 12.01 1.12 -5.13
C LEU A 65 11.34 -0.27 -5.20
N VAL A 66 10.64 -0.54 -6.30
CA VAL A 66 9.89 -1.79 -6.49
C VAL A 66 10.82 -2.99 -6.62
N ILE A 67 11.87 -2.89 -7.42
CA ILE A 67 12.82 -3.98 -7.63
C ILE A 67 13.51 -4.36 -6.31
N GLU A 68 13.93 -3.38 -5.54
CA GLU A 68 14.52 -3.63 -4.21
C GLU A 68 13.49 -4.19 -3.23
N SER A 69 12.27 -3.67 -3.24
CA SER A 69 11.17 -4.17 -2.42
C SER A 69 10.85 -5.64 -2.70
N ASN A 70 10.72 -6.02 -3.98
CA ASN A 70 10.36 -7.38 -4.36
C ASN A 70 11.35 -8.44 -3.85
N LYS A 71 12.64 -8.13 -3.82
CA LYS A 71 13.67 -9.01 -3.28
C LYS A 71 13.45 -9.34 -1.79
N ASN A 72 12.87 -8.42 -1.05
CA ASN A 72 12.75 -8.48 0.41
C ASN A 72 11.41 -9.05 0.91
N TYR A 73 10.34 -9.05 0.10
CA TYR A 73 8.99 -9.39 0.57
C TYR A 73 8.84 -10.84 1.05
N SER A 74 9.46 -11.81 0.36
CA SER A 74 9.43 -13.22 0.77
C SER A 74 10.06 -13.42 2.14
N ALA A 75 11.26 -12.87 2.34
CA ALA A 75 11.95 -12.92 3.63
C ALA A 75 11.16 -12.21 4.73
N LEU A 76 10.65 -11.01 4.46
CA LEU A 76 9.78 -10.26 5.36
C LEU A 76 8.56 -11.09 5.80
N SER A 77 7.86 -11.71 4.85
CA SER A 77 6.69 -12.54 5.14
C SER A 77 7.03 -13.72 6.05
N ASN A 78 8.12 -14.40 5.76
CA ASN A 78 8.61 -15.54 6.55
C ASN A 78 9.02 -15.12 7.97
N ASP A 79 9.73 -14.00 8.11
CA ASP A 79 10.15 -13.46 9.42
C ASP A 79 8.94 -13.10 10.27
N LEU A 80 7.97 -12.41 9.67
CA LEU A 80 6.73 -12.01 10.35
C LEU A 80 5.92 -13.22 10.78
N PHE A 81 5.78 -14.23 9.91
CA PHE A 81 5.07 -15.46 10.26
C PHE A 81 5.75 -16.21 11.40
N LYS A 82 7.08 -16.38 11.34
CA LYS A 82 7.85 -17.02 12.43
C LYS A 82 7.68 -16.31 13.77
N ALA A 83 7.72 -14.97 13.74
CA ALA A 83 7.65 -14.18 14.98
C ALA A 83 6.23 -14.07 15.56
N THR A 84 5.19 -14.10 14.73
CA THR A 84 3.83 -13.74 15.17
C THR A 84 2.79 -14.85 14.97
N GLN A 85 3.11 -15.90 14.23
CA GLN A 85 2.18 -16.93 13.76
C GLN A 85 1.02 -16.38 12.92
N ILE A 86 1.17 -15.16 12.37
CA ILE A 86 0.21 -14.52 11.47
C ILE A 86 0.83 -14.50 10.08
N ASP A 87 0.33 -15.38 9.19
CA ASP A 87 0.78 -15.43 7.79
C ASP A 87 0.30 -14.19 7.02
N PRO A 88 1.22 -13.34 6.46
CA PRO A 88 0.86 -12.25 5.56
C PRO A 88 0.20 -12.70 4.25
N GLU A 89 0.14 -13.99 3.98
CA GLU A 89 -0.32 -14.59 2.72
C GLU A 89 0.43 -14.01 1.52
N TRP A 90 1.76 -13.91 1.63
CA TRP A 90 2.62 -13.67 0.49
C TRP A 90 2.75 -14.93 -0.36
N TYR A 91 2.56 -14.82 -1.67
CA TYR A 91 2.88 -15.89 -2.62
C TYR A 91 2.98 -15.35 -4.05
N ASP A 92 3.82 -15.98 -4.84
CA ASP A 92 4.04 -15.71 -6.26
C ASP A 92 3.02 -16.50 -7.08
N CYS A 93 1.92 -15.89 -7.39
CA CYS A 93 0.89 -16.49 -8.24
C CYS A 93 0.94 -16.01 -9.70
N GLY A 94 1.86 -15.09 -10.00
CA GLY A 94 2.01 -14.49 -11.31
C GLY A 94 0.96 -13.43 -11.64
N LEU A 95 1.26 -12.65 -12.69
CA LEU A 95 0.38 -11.60 -13.22
C LEU A 95 0.24 -11.77 -14.72
N LEU A 96 -0.99 -11.98 -15.17
CA LEU A 96 -1.38 -11.96 -16.58
C LEU A 96 -1.86 -10.55 -16.95
N ILE A 97 -1.21 -9.92 -17.93
CA ILE A 97 -1.66 -8.67 -18.53
C ILE A 97 -2.34 -9.00 -19.84
N CYS A 98 -3.65 -8.79 -19.93
CA CYS A 98 -4.47 -9.22 -21.07
C CYS A 98 -4.40 -8.27 -22.24
N LYS A 99 -4.31 -6.96 -21.97
CA LYS A 99 -4.39 -5.91 -23.00
C LYS A 99 -3.35 -4.82 -22.77
N ASN A 100 -2.95 -4.24 -23.90
CA ASN A 100 -2.18 -3.00 -23.94
C ASN A 100 -0.92 -3.00 -23.06
N PRO A 101 -0.08 -4.05 -23.10
CA PRO A 101 1.12 -4.13 -22.27
C PRO A 101 2.26 -3.22 -22.74
N ASP A 102 2.16 -2.53 -23.90
CA ASP A 102 3.29 -1.88 -24.60
C ASP A 102 4.49 -2.83 -24.69
N ILE A 103 4.31 -3.92 -25.41
CA ILE A 103 5.16 -5.12 -25.33
C ILE A 103 6.67 -4.81 -25.46
N GLU A 104 7.07 -3.89 -26.32
CA GLU A 104 8.47 -3.50 -26.49
C GLU A 104 9.04 -2.82 -25.22
N LEU A 105 8.28 -1.89 -24.63
CA LEU A 105 8.67 -1.23 -23.39
C LEU A 105 8.63 -2.20 -22.20
N ALA A 106 7.64 -3.07 -22.18
CA ALA A 106 7.46 -4.06 -21.12
C ALA A 106 8.63 -5.06 -21.11
N THR A 107 8.98 -5.64 -22.26
CA THR A 107 10.07 -6.61 -22.34
C THR A 107 11.43 -5.95 -22.07
N ALA A 108 11.68 -4.75 -22.61
CA ALA A 108 12.89 -4.00 -22.32
C ALA A 108 13.04 -3.68 -20.82
N TRP A 109 11.93 -3.31 -20.14
CA TRP A 109 11.93 -3.09 -18.70
C TRP A 109 12.18 -4.39 -17.92
N CYS A 110 11.55 -5.48 -18.31
CA CYS A 110 11.76 -6.80 -17.70
C CYS A 110 13.21 -7.27 -17.87
N ASP A 111 13.79 -7.14 -19.05
CA ASP A 111 15.19 -7.50 -19.32
C ASP A 111 16.14 -6.64 -18.48
N GLN A 112 15.91 -5.33 -18.40
CA GLN A 112 16.73 -4.41 -17.61
C GLN A 112 16.74 -4.76 -16.11
N HIS A 113 15.63 -5.29 -15.61
CA HIS A 113 15.43 -5.55 -14.19
C HIS A 113 15.42 -7.04 -13.81
N GLU A 114 15.79 -7.91 -14.76
CA GLU A 114 15.84 -9.36 -14.56
C GLU A 114 14.51 -9.97 -14.08
N ILE A 115 13.37 -9.38 -14.52
CA ILE A 115 12.03 -9.88 -14.24
C ILE A 115 11.65 -10.93 -15.29
N PRO A 116 11.43 -12.19 -14.93
CA PRO A 116 11.00 -13.22 -15.89
C PRO A 116 9.66 -12.88 -16.52
N TYR A 117 9.60 -13.02 -17.84
CA TYR A 117 8.37 -12.89 -18.60
C TYR A 117 8.26 -13.95 -19.69
N LYS A 118 7.05 -14.22 -20.16
CA LYS A 118 6.76 -15.15 -21.24
C LYS A 118 5.58 -14.63 -22.05
N SER A 119 5.49 -15.08 -23.32
CA SER A 119 4.22 -15.03 -24.03
C SER A 119 3.19 -15.85 -23.26
N ALA A 120 2.00 -15.33 -23.08
CA ALA A 120 0.97 -16.02 -22.35
C ALA A 120 0.41 -17.18 -23.20
N ASP A 121 0.36 -18.37 -22.64
CA ASP A 121 -0.23 -19.54 -23.27
C ASP A 121 -1.73 -19.67 -22.97
N SER A 122 -2.43 -20.54 -23.74
CA SER A 122 -3.88 -20.67 -23.64
C SER A 122 -4.39 -21.16 -22.28
N SER A 123 -3.56 -21.82 -21.48
CA SER A 123 -3.96 -22.32 -20.15
C SER A 123 -4.19 -21.17 -19.16
N LEU A 124 -3.50 -20.04 -19.34
CA LEU A 124 -3.67 -18.84 -18.51
C LEU A 124 -4.98 -18.11 -18.76
N PHE A 125 -5.68 -18.41 -19.84
CA PHE A 125 -6.95 -17.75 -20.19
C PHE A 125 -8.18 -18.55 -19.81
N ASN A 126 -8.01 -19.70 -19.16
CA ASN A 126 -9.13 -20.56 -18.78
C ASN A 126 -10.17 -19.81 -17.94
N GLY A 127 -11.38 -19.74 -18.45
CA GLY A 127 -12.50 -19.03 -17.84
C GLY A 127 -12.51 -17.51 -18.03
N LEU A 128 -11.47 -16.91 -18.62
CA LEU A 128 -11.46 -15.49 -18.96
C LEU A 128 -12.22 -15.25 -20.29
N ASN A 129 -13.00 -14.18 -20.30
CA ASN A 129 -13.75 -13.70 -21.43
C ASN A 129 -13.26 -12.29 -21.80
N THR A 130 -12.12 -12.21 -22.46
CA THR A 130 -11.54 -10.95 -22.90
C THR A 130 -10.88 -11.10 -24.27
N GLN A 131 -10.87 -10.03 -25.05
CA GLN A 131 -10.04 -9.96 -26.25
C GLN A 131 -8.60 -9.72 -25.79
N LEU A 132 -7.70 -10.54 -26.27
CA LEU A 132 -6.28 -10.46 -25.99
C LEU A 132 -5.61 -9.54 -26.99
N ASP A 133 -4.79 -8.64 -26.47
CA ASP A 133 -3.94 -7.78 -27.27
C ASP A 133 -2.49 -7.89 -26.78
N ASN A 134 -1.70 -8.72 -27.48
CA ASN A 134 -0.32 -9.04 -27.11
C ASN A 134 -0.13 -9.39 -25.63
N PRO A 135 -0.85 -10.38 -25.08
CA PRO A 135 -0.88 -10.64 -23.64
C PRO A 135 0.51 -11.03 -23.14
N LEU A 136 0.85 -10.48 -21.95
CA LEU A 136 2.13 -10.70 -21.28
C LEU A 136 1.93 -11.46 -19.99
N TRP A 137 2.70 -12.53 -19.79
CA TRP A 137 2.73 -13.30 -18.56
C TRP A 137 3.99 -12.99 -17.74
N LEU A 138 3.82 -12.55 -16.49
CA LEU A 138 4.88 -12.29 -15.52
C LEU A 138 4.77 -13.35 -14.39
N PRO A 139 5.47 -14.51 -14.51
CA PRO A 139 5.23 -15.67 -13.66
C PRO A 139 5.57 -15.45 -12.20
N ASN A 140 6.53 -14.60 -11.89
CA ASN A 140 7.10 -14.43 -10.55
C ASN A 140 6.56 -13.18 -9.83
N ILE A 141 5.49 -12.55 -10.32
CA ILE A 141 4.88 -11.45 -9.60
C ILE A 141 4.05 -11.99 -8.46
N ALA A 142 4.40 -11.53 -7.26
CA ALA A 142 3.75 -11.95 -6.03
C ALA A 142 2.65 -10.98 -5.58
N GLN A 143 1.86 -11.45 -4.65
CA GLN A 143 0.92 -10.64 -3.89
C GLN A 143 1.12 -10.86 -2.38
N ALA A 144 0.61 -9.93 -1.58
CA ALA A 144 0.43 -10.09 -0.16
C ALA A 144 -0.99 -9.68 0.23
N ARG A 145 -1.55 -10.30 1.28
CA ARG A 145 -2.87 -9.90 1.78
C ARG A 145 -2.71 -8.76 2.77
N ASN A 146 -2.95 -7.53 2.32
CA ASN A 146 -2.69 -6.32 3.07
C ASN A 146 -3.20 -6.33 4.52
N PRO A 147 -4.47 -6.69 4.83
CA PRO A 147 -4.95 -6.74 6.21
C PRO A 147 -4.15 -7.70 7.09
N ARG A 148 -3.65 -8.81 6.54
CA ARG A 148 -2.86 -9.79 7.28
C ARG A 148 -1.43 -9.32 7.46
N LEU A 149 -0.82 -8.73 6.42
CA LEU A 149 0.50 -8.11 6.51
C LEU A 149 0.54 -7.03 7.61
N LEU A 150 -0.44 -6.13 7.62
CA LEU A 150 -0.52 -5.07 8.63
C LEU A 150 -0.73 -5.64 10.05
N LYS A 151 -1.57 -6.68 10.17
CA LYS A 151 -1.79 -7.36 11.45
C LYS A 151 -0.51 -8.03 11.96
N SER A 152 0.24 -8.71 11.09
CA SER A 152 1.50 -9.36 11.46
C SER A 152 2.59 -8.34 11.81
N LEU A 153 2.71 -7.25 11.06
CA LEU A 153 3.63 -6.14 11.37
C LEU A 153 3.32 -5.51 12.73
N LYS A 154 2.05 -5.22 13.02
CA LYS A 154 1.65 -4.66 14.31
C LYS A 154 1.98 -5.63 15.46
N ALA A 155 1.66 -6.92 15.31
CA ALA A 155 1.95 -7.94 16.31
C ALA A 155 3.47 -8.06 16.57
N TYR A 156 4.28 -8.07 15.51
CA TYR A 156 5.73 -8.07 15.60
C TYR A 156 6.26 -6.85 16.38
N LEU A 157 5.80 -5.65 16.02
CA LEU A 157 6.26 -4.41 16.65
C LEU A 157 5.85 -4.32 18.13
N LEU A 158 4.65 -4.78 18.48
CA LEU A 158 4.22 -4.87 19.89
C LEU A 158 5.14 -5.82 20.68
N SER A 159 5.46 -6.98 20.14
CA SER A 159 6.39 -7.93 20.81
C SER A 159 7.81 -7.39 20.91
N ALA A 160 8.20 -6.48 20.02
CA ALA A 160 9.49 -5.80 20.02
C ALA A 160 9.52 -4.53 20.89
N GLY A 161 8.46 -4.25 21.66
CA GLY A 161 8.42 -3.14 22.62
C GLY A 161 8.05 -1.77 22.02
N VAL A 162 7.56 -1.71 20.78
CA VAL A 162 7.09 -0.46 20.19
C VAL A 162 5.83 0.04 20.88
N THR A 163 5.81 1.31 21.22
CA THR A 163 4.64 1.99 21.82
C THR A 163 3.67 2.42 20.73
N PHE A 164 2.42 1.97 20.79
CA PHE A 164 1.34 2.39 19.91
C PHE A 164 0.40 3.38 20.63
N ILE A 165 0.25 4.57 20.07
CA ILE A 165 -0.64 5.63 20.55
C ILE A 165 -1.73 5.81 19.49
N GLU A 166 -2.71 4.93 19.52
CA GLU A 166 -3.84 4.90 18.59
C GLU A 166 -4.97 5.83 19.01
N ASN A 167 -5.84 6.22 18.06
CA ASN A 167 -6.92 7.19 18.24
C ASN A 167 -6.41 8.51 18.86
N CYS A 168 -5.25 8.95 18.41
CA CYS A 168 -4.56 10.14 18.88
C CYS A 168 -4.24 11.04 17.70
N ALA A 169 -4.96 12.15 17.60
CA ALA A 169 -4.76 13.12 16.53
C ALA A 169 -3.69 14.13 16.92
N VAL A 170 -2.69 14.29 16.07
CA VAL A 170 -1.71 15.38 16.19
C VAL A 170 -2.34 16.64 15.62
N LEU A 171 -2.36 17.70 16.44
CA LEU A 171 -3.04 18.97 16.17
C LEU A 171 -2.05 20.08 15.81
N ASP A 172 -0.88 20.10 16.49
CA ASP A 172 0.13 21.14 16.37
C ASP A 172 1.47 20.64 16.92
N ALA A 173 2.52 21.45 16.85
CA ALA A 173 3.85 21.17 17.40
C ALA A 173 4.52 22.43 17.96
N THR A 174 5.39 22.24 18.97
CA THR A 174 6.30 23.32 19.40
C THR A 174 7.65 23.15 18.72
N ILE A 175 8.16 24.25 18.20
CA ILE A 175 9.44 24.29 17.47
C ILE A 175 10.40 25.24 18.20
N ASN A 176 11.56 24.72 18.58
CA ASN A 176 12.62 25.50 19.20
C ASN A 176 13.95 25.17 18.52
N ASN A 177 14.72 26.19 18.20
CA ASN A 177 16.07 26.05 17.59
C ASN A 177 16.09 25.22 16.28
N GLY A 178 15.02 25.28 15.48
CA GLY A 178 14.90 24.52 14.24
C GLY A 178 14.66 23.03 14.47
N GLN A 179 14.02 22.67 15.58
CA GLN A 179 13.61 21.30 15.91
C GLN A 179 12.21 21.26 16.46
N ILE A 180 11.45 20.24 16.11
CA ILE A 180 10.17 19.91 16.76
C ILE A 180 10.50 19.20 18.07
N ASN A 181 10.09 19.79 19.20
CA ASN A 181 10.36 19.24 20.53
C ASN A 181 9.15 18.50 21.10
N THR A 182 7.95 19.00 20.84
CA THR A 182 6.72 18.47 21.43
C THR A 182 5.61 18.49 20.39
N LEU A 183 4.89 17.39 20.25
CA LEU A 183 3.62 17.32 19.53
C LEU A 183 2.48 17.64 20.47
N ILE A 184 1.57 18.50 20.02
CA ILE A 184 0.30 18.80 20.72
C ILE A 184 -0.76 17.87 20.12
N THR A 185 -1.35 17.03 20.94
CA THR A 185 -2.35 16.05 20.50
C THR A 185 -3.66 16.24 21.26
N ASP A 186 -4.71 15.61 20.78
CA ASP A 186 -6.02 15.56 21.47
C ASP A 186 -5.99 14.72 22.76
N LYS A 187 -4.86 14.05 23.05
CA LYS A 187 -4.62 13.26 24.28
C LYS A 187 -3.55 13.85 25.18
N GLY A 188 -3.09 15.07 24.89
CA GLY A 188 -2.01 15.74 25.62
C GLY A 188 -0.72 15.86 24.81
N ASN A 189 0.31 16.35 25.44
CA ASN A 189 1.59 16.63 24.80
C ASN A 189 2.48 15.40 24.78
N ILE A 190 3.21 15.22 23.67
CA ILE A 190 4.17 14.14 23.47
C ILE A 190 5.50 14.74 23.06
N ASP A 191 6.52 14.58 23.88
CA ASP A 191 7.87 15.02 23.56
C ASP A 191 8.53 14.06 22.55
N VAL A 192 9.30 14.62 21.60
CA VAL A 192 9.90 13.86 20.49
C VAL A 192 11.38 14.18 20.34
N ASN A 193 12.16 13.18 19.95
CA ASN A 193 13.57 13.34 19.55
C ASN A 193 13.67 13.45 18.01
N GLN A 194 13.43 12.35 17.29
CA GLN A 194 13.33 12.31 15.84
C GLN A 194 11.89 12.08 15.44
N LEU A 195 11.41 12.80 14.46
CA LEU A 195 10.04 12.74 13.97
C LEU A 195 9.99 12.30 12.50
N ILE A 196 9.13 11.33 12.21
CA ILE A 196 8.89 10.87 10.84
C ILE A 196 7.39 10.94 10.54
N ILE A 197 7.03 11.55 9.43
CA ILE A 197 5.64 11.66 8.97
C ILE A 197 5.36 10.58 7.92
N CYS A 198 4.48 9.63 8.24
CA CYS A 198 4.04 8.53 7.36
C CYS A 198 2.52 8.50 7.20
N THR A 199 1.87 9.67 7.13
CA THR A 199 0.41 9.82 7.20
C THR A 199 -0.31 9.65 5.87
N GLY A 200 0.38 9.19 4.82
CA GLY A 200 -0.22 8.89 3.52
C GLY A 200 -0.95 10.10 2.92
N ALA A 201 -2.22 9.94 2.55
CA ALA A 201 -3.01 11.01 1.94
C ALA A 201 -3.17 12.27 2.82
N TRP A 202 -2.97 12.15 4.13
CA TRP A 202 -3.09 13.28 5.08
C TRP A 202 -1.75 14.00 5.33
N THR A 203 -0.67 13.62 4.65
CA THR A 203 0.67 14.19 4.91
C THR A 203 0.70 15.69 4.64
N ALA A 204 0.15 16.16 3.53
CA ALA A 204 0.13 17.59 3.21
C ALA A 204 -0.70 18.41 4.23
N GLU A 205 -1.85 17.86 4.68
CA GLU A 205 -2.68 18.51 5.68
C GLU A 205 -1.95 18.62 7.03
N LEU A 206 -1.32 17.52 7.48
CA LEU A 206 -0.57 17.50 8.72
C LEU A 206 0.66 18.43 8.65
N SER A 207 1.43 18.38 7.56
CA SER A 207 2.60 19.26 7.39
C SER A 207 2.22 20.73 7.49
N LYS A 208 1.11 21.16 6.88
CA LYS A 208 0.60 22.54 6.99
C LYS A 208 0.16 22.91 8.43
N LYS A 209 -0.31 21.96 9.22
CA LYS A 209 -0.64 22.19 10.64
C LYS A 209 0.62 22.37 11.48
N LEU A 210 1.61 21.50 11.29
CA LEU A 210 2.85 21.52 12.06
C LEU A 210 3.77 22.68 11.67
N LEU A 211 3.80 23.01 10.38
CA LEU A 211 4.69 24.01 9.77
C LEU A 211 3.87 24.95 8.85
N PRO A 212 3.10 25.89 9.40
CA PRO A 212 2.35 26.84 8.60
C PRO A 212 3.28 27.66 7.69
N ASN A 213 2.91 27.77 6.39
CA ASN A 213 3.68 28.49 5.36
C ASN A 213 5.05 27.89 5.01
N ASP A 214 5.30 26.62 5.35
CA ASP A 214 6.51 25.94 4.94
C ASP A 214 6.54 25.75 3.40
N PRO A 215 7.54 26.29 2.69
CA PRO A 215 7.66 26.13 1.25
C PRO A 215 8.05 24.71 0.82
N HIS A 216 8.49 23.86 1.76
CA HIS A 216 8.88 22.48 1.53
C HIS A 216 7.77 21.47 1.84
N SER A 217 6.56 21.96 2.18
CA SER A 217 5.39 21.11 2.42
C SER A 217 5.13 20.21 1.21
N PRO A 218 4.95 18.88 1.39
CA PRO A 218 4.74 17.97 0.28
C PRO A 218 3.38 18.23 -0.41
N ASP A 219 3.36 18.18 -1.74
CA ASP A 219 2.14 18.29 -2.55
C ASP A 219 1.54 16.88 -2.72
N ILE A 220 0.73 16.49 -1.75
CA ILE A 220 0.04 15.20 -1.72
C ILE A 220 -1.46 15.44 -1.63
N SER A 221 -2.22 14.78 -2.50
CA SER A 221 -3.67 14.82 -2.51
C SER A 221 -4.26 13.41 -2.44
N PRO A 222 -5.47 13.25 -1.84
CA PRO A 222 -6.14 11.96 -1.81
C PRO A 222 -6.63 11.56 -3.21
N VAL A 223 -6.37 10.30 -3.59
CA VAL A 223 -6.94 9.66 -4.77
C VAL A 223 -7.73 8.44 -4.32
N LYS A 224 -9.05 8.53 -4.39
CA LYS A 224 -9.94 7.47 -3.93
C LYS A 224 -9.94 6.30 -4.92
N GLY A 225 -9.95 5.09 -4.37
CA GLY A 225 -10.16 3.87 -5.12
C GLY A 225 -11.11 2.94 -4.39
N GLN A 226 -12.08 2.41 -5.13
CA GLN A 226 -13.05 1.45 -4.60
C GLN A 226 -12.73 0.05 -5.09
N MET A 227 -13.07 -0.95 -4.28
CA MET A 227 -12.79 -2.36 -4.54
C MET A 227 -13.95 -3.24 -4.07
N LEU A 228 -14.12 -4.37 -4.75
CA LEU A 228 -15.07 -5.42 -4.39
C LEU A 228 -14.35 -6.70 -3.96
N LEU A 229 -14.98 -7.45 -3.08
CA LEU A 229 -14.56 -8.80 -2.71
C LEU A 229 -15.67 -9.79 -3.04
N PHE A 230 -15.40 -10.68 -3.98
CA PHE A 230 -16.26 -11.81 -4.33
C PHE A 230 -15.91 -13.01 -3.46
N ASP A 231 -16.93 -13.75 -3.02
CA ASP A 231 -16.79 -15.01 -2.29
C ASP A 231 -16.91 -16.18 -3.27
N ALA A 232 -15.80 -16.50 -3.91
CA ALA A 232 -15.66 -17.63 -4.81
C ALA A 232 -15.04 -18.84 -4.08
N LYS A 233 -14.94 -19.97 -4.77
CA LYS A 233 -14.28 -21.16 -4.22
C LYS A 233 -12.77 -21.08 -4.41
N PRO A 234 -11.96 -21.72 -3.55
CA PRO A 234 -10.53 -21.89 -3.80
C PRO A 234 -10.27 -22.42 -5.21
N GLU A 235 -9.15 -21.99 -5.79
CA GLU A 235 -8.70 -22.40 -7.14
C GLU A 235 -9.61 -21.97 -8.31
N THR A 236 -10.64 -21.17 -8.07
CA THR A 236 -11.49 -20.61 -9.14
C THR A 236 -10.69 -19.72 -10.10
N LEU A 237 -9.77 -18.90 -9.58
CA LEU A 237 -8.80 -18.12 -10.33
C LEU A 237 -7.41 -18.37 -9.71
N LEU A 238 -6.42 -18.72 -10.53
CA LEU A 238 -5.11 -19.17 -10.03
C LEU A 238 -4.05 -18.08 -9.98
N HIS A 239 -4.20 -17.04 -10.78
CA HIS A 239 -3.22 -15.95 -10.91
C HIS A 239 -3.91 -14.59 -10.97
N MET A 240 -3.14 -13.54 -10.76
CA MET A 240 -3.64 -12.18 -10.90
C MET A 240 -3.86 -11.86 -12.39
N VAL A 241 -4.92 -11.12 -12.68
CA VAL A 241 -5.27 -10.70 -14.04
C VAL A 241 -5.39 -9.18 -14.08
N LEU A 242 -4.72 -8.56 -15.03
CA LEU A 242 -4.81 -7.14 -15.35
C LEU A 242 -5.41 -6.97 -16.74
N ASP A 243 -6.53 -6.27 -16.82
CA ASP A 243 -7.16 -5.89 -18.09
C ASP A 243 -7.35 -4.36 -18.08
N ASN A 244 -6.53 -3.66 -18.87
CA ASN A 244 -6.37 -2.21 -18.82
C ASN A 244 -6.08 -1.72 -17.38
N ASP A 245 -6.89 -0.83 -16.83
CA ASP A 245 -6.68 -0.23 -15.50
C ASP A 245 -7.34 -1.02 -14.35
N HIS A 246 -7.96 -2.15 -14.66
CA HIS A 246 -8.66 -2.97 -13.68
C HIS A 246 -8.02 -4.34 -13.53
N TYR A 247 -8.20 -4.94 -12.35
CA TYR A 247 -7.56 -6.21 -12.03
C TYR A 247 -8.46 -7.13 -11.21
N LEU A 248 -8.20 -8.44 -11.34
CA LEU A 248 -8.70 -9.49 -10.45
C LEU A 248 -7.52 -10.09 -9.68
N ILE A 249 -7.68 -10.25 -8.36
CA ILE A 249 -6.64 -10.79 -7.48
C ILE A 249 -7.24 -11.95 -6.69
N PRO A 250 -6.82 -13.20 -6.98
CA PRO A 250 -7.25 -14.36 -6.21
C PRO A 250 -6.61 -14.39 -4.83
N ARG A 251 -7.33 -14.93 -3.85
CA ARG A 251 -6.83 -15.22 -2.51
C ARG A 251 -6.82 -16.72 -2.27
N ARG A 252 -5.95 -17.20 -1.38
CA ARG A 252 -5.83 -18.63 -1.04
C ARG A 252 -7.14 -19.24 -0.50
N ASP A 253 -7.98 -18.42 0.15
CA ASP A 253 -9.29 -18.83 0.67
C ASP A 253 -10.41 -18.81 -0.39
N GLY A 254 -10.06 -18.58 -1.66
CA GLY A 254 -10.99 -18.55 -2.79
C GLY A 254 -11.57 -17.19 -3.08
N LYS A 255 -11.48 -16.24 -2.16
CA LYS A 255 -11.95 -14.87 -2.41
C LYS A 255 -11.22 -14.23 -3.56
N ILE A 256 -11.93 -13.42 -4.36
CA ILE A 256 -11.35 -12.70 -5.49
C ILE A 256 -11.65 -11.21 -5.30
N LEU A 257 -10.59 -10.41 -5.28
CA LEU A 257 -10.72 -8.95 -5.33
C LEU A 257 -10.88 -8.49 -6.78
N ALA A 258 -11.82 -7.56 -6.98
CA ALA A 258 -11.92 -6.78 -8.21
C ALA A 258 -11.67 -5.30 -7.91
N GLY A 259 -10.83 -4.68 -8.68
CA GLY A 259 -10.42 -3.28 -8.49
C GLY A 259 -9.79 -2.69 -9.73
N SER A 260 -9.62 -1.39 -9.73
CA SER A 260 -10.13 -0.41 -8.78
C SER A 260 -10.65 0.81 -9.51
N SER A 261 -11.55 1.55 -8.87
CA SER A 261 -11.86 2.88 -9.37
C SER A 261 -10.69 3.86 -9.13
N VAL A 262 -10.70 4.96 -9.86
CA VAL A 262 -9.81 6.11 -9.65
C VAL A 262 -10.69 7.36 -9.64
N GLU A 263 -10.75 8.02 -8.48
CA GLU A 263 -11.62 9.16 -8.26
C GLU A 263 -10.84 10.28 -7.57
N HIS A 264 -10.86 11.47 -8.13
CA HIS A 264 -10.28 12.66 -7.51
C HIS A 264 -11.32 13.31 -6.62
N THR A 265 -11.30 12.93 -5.37
CA THR A 265 -12.17 13.47 -4.32
C THR A 265 -11.30 14.02 -3.21
N GLU A 266 -11.87 14.81 -2.31
CA GLU A 266 -11.21 15.15 -1.06
C GLU A 266 -11.08 13.90 -0.16
N PHE A 267 -11.22 14.03 1.14
CA PHE A 267 -11.07 12.92 2.08
C PHE A 267 -12.33 12.05 2.23
N ASP A 268 -13.23 12.06 1.23
CA ASP A 268 -14.42 11.20 1.22
C ASP A 268 -14.05 9.73 0.94
N LYS A 269 -14.41 8.84 1.87
CA LYS A 269 -14.23 7.38 1.76
C LYS A 269 -15.55 6.64 1.54
N SER A 270 -16.63 7.34 1.26
CA SER A 270 -17.90 6.69 0.95
C SER A 270 -17.78 5.84 -0.33
N THR A 271 -18.51 4.75 -0.37
CA THR A 271 -18.64 3.92 -1.57
C THR A 271 -19.88 4.35 -2.36
N SER A 272 -19.87 4.14 -3.68
CA SER A 272 -20.99 4.47 -4.56
C SER A 272 -21.53 3.24 -5.28
N ASN A 273 -22.85 3.21 -5.50
CA ASN A 273 -23.47 2.16 -6.30
C ASN A 273 -22.94 2.16 -7.75
N GLU A 274 -22.67 3.32 -8.31
CA GLU A 274 -22.11 3.45 -9.65
C GLU A 274 -20.76 2.70 -9.78
N SER A 275 -19.82 2.93 -8.85
CA SER A 275 -18.53 2.23 -8.83
C SER A 275 -18.71 0.73 -8.55
N LYS A 276 -19.66 0.36 -7.68
CA LYS A 276 -19.99 -1.03 -7.45
C LYS A 276 -20.47 -1.72 -8.72
N ASP A 277 -21.38 -1.11 -9.44
CA ASP A 277 -21.95 -1.67 -10.68
C ASP A 277 -20.89 -1.77 -11.77
N LYS A 278 -20.06 -0.74 -11.97
CA LYS A 278 -18.95 -0.77 -12.92
C LYS A 278 -17.95 -1.88 -12.61
N LEU A 279 -17.52 -2.02 -11.37
CA LEU A 279 -16.58 -3.07 -10.96
C LEU A 279 -17.20 -4.47 -11.02
N THR A 280 -18.50 -4.59 -10.76
CA THR A 280 -19.23 -5.86 -10.89
C THR A 280 -19.32 -6.26 -12.35
N CYS A 281 -19.68 -5.33 -13.24
CA CYS A 281 -19.74 -5.55 -14.68
C CYS A 281 -18.37 -5.99 -15.20
N PHE A 282 -17.32 -5.20 -14.92
CA PHE A 282 -15.95 -5.55 -15.27
C PHE A 282 -15.57 -6.98 -14.82
N ALA A 283 -15.76 -7.28 -13.53
CA ALA A 283 -15.34 -8.57 -12.97
C ALA A 283 -16.09 -9.75 -13.58
N THR A 284 -17.41 -9.62 -13.77
CA THR A 284 -18.27 -10.70 -14.30
C THR A 284 -18.23 -10.84 -15.82
N GLU A 285 -17.86 -9.79 -16.52
CA GLU A 285 -17.57 -9.87 -17.97
C GLU A 285 -16.20 -10.49 -18.22
N LEU A 286 -15.17 -10.04 -17.50
CA LEU A 286 -13.80 -10.57 -17.62
C LEU A 286 -13.74 -12.05 -17.17
N PHE A 287 -14.38 -12.37 -16.06
CA PHE A 287 -14.37 -13.72 -15.50
C PHE A 287 -15.79 -14.19 -15.14
N PRO A 288 -16.53 -14.77 -16.08
CA PRO A 288 -17.94 -15.14 -15.96
C PRO A 288 -18.29 -16.04 -14.77
N ALA A 289 -17.34 -16.80 -14.25
CA ALA A 289 -17.53 -17.61 -13.04
C ALA A 289 -17.97 -16.79 -11.83
N LEU A 290 -17.63 -15.48 -11.79
CA LEU A 290 -18.01 -14.56 -10.71
C LEU A 290 -19.50 -14.18 -10.73
N LYS A 291 -20.24 -14.42 -11.80
CA LYS A 291 -21.70 -14.13 -11.87
C LYS A 291 -22.50 -14.78 -10.74
N ASN A 292 -22.03 -15.95 -10.29
CA ASN A 292 -22.68 -16.72 -9.23
C ASN A 292 -22.00 -16.57 -7.86
N SER A 293 -20.99 -15.69 -7.76
CA SER A 293 -20.25 -15.46 -6.51
C SER A 293 -20.78 -14.21 -5.81
N PRO A 294 -21.23 -14.29 -4.55
CA PRO A 294 -21.74 -13.13 -3.83
C PRO A 294 -20.62 -12.11 -3.58
N ILE A 295 -20.96 -10.82 -3.68
CA ILE A 295 -20.09 -9.73 -3.25
C ILE A 295 -20.25 -9.57 -1.74
N THR A 296 -19.20 -9.89 -0.98
CA THR A 296 -19.23 -9.86 0.48
C THR A 296 -18.77 -8.51 1.05
N HIS A 297 -17.93 -7.78 0.34
CA HIS A 297 -17.42 -6.47 0.80
C HIS A 297 -17.28 -5.50 -0.37
N HIS A 298 -17.56 -4.24 -0.09
CA HIS A 298 -17.31 -3.09 -0.93
C HIS A 298 -16.73 -1.98 -0.07
N TRP A 299 -15.55 -1.48 -0.41
CA TRP A 299 -14.87 -0.45 0.37
C TRP A 299 -14.11 0.53 -0.51
N ALA A 300 -13.71 1.63 0.09
CA ALA A 300 -12.85 2.64 -0.53
C ALA A 300 -11.60 2.89 0.31
N GLY A 301 -10.53 3.33 -0.34
CA GLY A 301 -9.31 3.82 0.28
C GLY A 301 -8.79 5.04 -0.44
N LEU A 302 -8.03 5.88 0.28
CA LEU A 302 -7.44 7.11 -0.24
C LEU A 302 -5.95 6.92 -0.47
N ARG A 303 -5.54 6.79 -1.72
CA ARG A 303 -4.10 6.74 -2.08
C ARG A 303 -3.47 8.12 -1.87
N PRO A 304 -2.22 8.20 -1.40
CA PRO A 304 -1.45 9.44 -1.41
C PRO A 304 -0.98 9.73 -2.84
N GLY A 305 -1.74 10.53 -3.56
CA GLY A 305 -1.39 10.96 -4.91
C GLY A 305 -0.37 12.09 -4.88
N THR A 306 0.71 11.97 -5.63
CA THR A 306 1.69 13.03 -5.84
C THR A 306 1.64 13.50 -7.29
N LYS A 307 1.93 14.77 -7.54
CA LYS A 307 1.86 15.36 -8.88
C LYS A 307 2.77 14.66 -9.91
N GLN A 308 3.89 14.13 -9.45
CA GLN A 308 4.87 13.46 -10.31
C GLN A 308 4.79 11.92 -10.25
N GLY A 309 3.87 11.36 -9.46
CA GLY A 309 3.77 9.91 -9.24
C GLY A 309 4.93 9.31 -8.43
N ILE A 310 5.78 10.15 -7.81
CA ILE A 310 6.94 9.73 -7.02
C ILE A 310 6.66 10.04 -5.55
N PRO A 311 6.93 9.12 -4.59
CA PRO A 311 6.78 9.39 -3.18
C PRO A 311 7.80 10.42 -2.68
N TYR A 312 7.43 11.17 -1.65
CA TYR A 312 8.37 11.97 -0.87
C TYR A 312 9.07 11.05 0.13
N ILE A 313 10.41 11.02 0.09
CA ILE A 313 11.26 10.26 1.03
C ILE A 313 12.50 11.14 1.27
N ASP A 314 12.44 12.01 2.25
CA ASP A 314 13.55 12.95 2.50
C ASP A 314 13.55 13.48 3.94
N LYS A 315 14.65 14.13 4.31
CA LYS A 315 14.74 14.95 5.51
C LYS A 315 14.27 16.37 5.21
N HIS A 316 13.59 16.97 6.18
CA HIS A 316 13.20 18.36 6.04
C HIS A 316 14.44 19.27 6.01
N PRO A 317 14.56 20.21 5.04
CA PRO A 317 15.77 20.99 4.88
C PRO A 317 16.06 21.96 6.03
N GLU A 318 15.03 22.45 6.72
CA GLU A 318 15.14 23.45 7.79
C GLU A 318 14.87 22.88 9.19
N ILE A 319 14.06 21.83 9.32
CA ILE A 319 13.72 21.19 10.60
C ILE A 319 14.62 19.96 10.80
N LYS A 320 15.61 20.09 11.65
CA LYS A 320 16.73 19.15 11.80
C LYS A 320 16.33 17.71 12.17
N ASN A 321 15.22 17.55 12.87
CA ASN A 321 14.75 16.25 13.37
C ASN A 321 13.47 15.76 12.69
N LEU A 322 13.12 16.30 11.52
CA LEU A 322 11.93 15.92 10.76
C LEU A 322 12.31 15.19 9.46
N SER A 323 11.61 14.07 9.19
CA SER A 323 11.64 13.34 7.92
C SER A 323 10.22 13.01 7.45
N ILE A 324 10.07 12.81 6.14
CA ILE A 324 8.81 12.41 5.49
C ILE A 324 9.07 11.16 4.66
#